data_a51a9141aef12bae1c0d1e13b90f2fbf
#
_entry.id   a51a9141aef12bae1c0d1e13b90f2fbf
#
_cell.length_a   1.000
_cell.length_b   1.000
_cell.length_c   1.000
_cell.angle_alpha   90.00
_cell.angle_beta   90.00
_cell.angle_gamma   90.00
#
_symmetry.space_group_name_H-M   'P 1'
#
loop_
_entity.id
_entity.type
_entity.pdbx_description
1 polymer ?
#
loop_
_entity_poly.entity_id
_entity_poly.type
_entity_poly.pdbx_seq_one_letter_code
_entity_poly.pdbx_strand_id
1 'polypeptide(L)'
;MFADIAATQPIRVLSLRYFNPIGADPKMRTGLQLRRPSHALGKMIQAQEEGVPFQITGTDYPTRDGSGIRDYIHVWDLAAAHVAALHEFDTLLSGSTTSRVINLGTGTGTTVRELLDAFNSVIDTPIGAIEVERRPGDVAGAYTRSERAGLLLHWQPAYSIADGIGHSLQWAGIRNEMLLE
;
A
#
# COMPACT_ATOMS: atom_id res chain seq x y z
N MET A 1 -12.96 -12.26 -16.47
CA MET A 1 -13.53 -11.08 -17.16
C MET A 1 -12.52 -10.41 -18.11
N PHE A 2 -11.46 -9.70 -17.68
CA PHE A 2 -10.53 -9.05 -18.63
C PHE A 2 -9.80 -10.03 -19.55
N ALA A 3 -9.37 -11.19 -19.04
CA ALA A 3 -8.75 -12.23 -19.87
C ALA A 3 -9.73 -12.76 -20.94
N ASP A 4 -11.00 -12.94 -20.61
CA ASP A 4 -12.02 -13.46 -21.53
C ASP A 4 -12.33 -12.42 -22.62
N ILE A 5 -12.37 -11.13 -22.24
CA ILE A 5 -12.54 -10.05 -23.22
C ILE A 5 -11.32 -9.98 -24.15
N ALA A 6 -10.11 -10.03 -23.60
CA ALA A 6 -8.89 -10.02 -24.40
C ALA A 6 -8.71 -11.24 -25.30
N ALA A 7 -9.38 -12.35 -24.99
CA ALA A 7 -9.38 -13.55 -25.84
C ALA A 7 -10.35 -13.44 -27.03
N THR A 8 -11.36 -12.57 -26.95
CA THR A 8 -12.45 -12.45 -27.94
C THR A 8 -12.48 -11.13 -28.68
N GLN A 9 -11.76 -10.13 -28.19
CA GLN A 9 -11.71 -8.77 -28.75
C GLN A 9 -10.26 -8.40 -29.11
N PRO A 10 -10.02 -7.50 -30.08
CA PRO A 10 -8.69 -7.05 -30.48
C PRO A 10 -8.09 -6.06 -29.46
N ILE A 11 -8.06 -6.43 -28.19
CA ILE A 11 -7.48 -5.65 -27.11
C ILE A 11 -6.43 -6.47 -26.36
N ARG A 12 -5.50 -5.77 -25.73
CA ARG A 12 -4.49 -6.37 -24.84
C ARG A 12 -4.65 -5.79 -23.45
N VAL A 13 -4.53 -6.62 -22.41
CA VAL A 13 -4.78 -6.24 -21.02
C VAL A 13 -3.63 -6.64 -20.11
N LEU A 14 -2.97 -5.66 -19.50
CA LEU A 14 -2.02 -5.87 -18.40
C LEU A 14 -2.67 -5.42 -17.09
N SER A 15 -2.99 -6.39 -16.23
CA SER A 15 -3.61 -6.13 -14.92
C SER A 15 -2.54 -6.05 -13.85
N LEU A 16 -2.41 -4.89 -13.21
CA LEU A 16 -1.54 -4.69 -12.06
C LEU A 16 -2.37 -4.79 -10.77
N ARG A 17 -2.00 -5.70 -9.88
CA ARG A 17 -2.67 -5.89 -8.59
C ARG A 17 -1.74 -5.47 -7.47
N TYR A 18 -2.15 -4.52 -6.67
CA TYR A 18 -1.36 -4.00 -5.55
C TYR A 18 -2.16 -4.08 -4.24
N PHE A 19 -1.46 -3.96 -3.13
CA PHE A 19 -1.99 -4.16 -1.80
C PHE A 19 -2.31 -2.83 -1.12
N ASN A 20 -1.61 -2.45 -0.07
CA ASN A 20 -1.93 -1.30 0.76
C ASN A 20 -0.97 -0.12 0.46
N PRO A 21 -1.34 0.81 -0.44
CA PRO A 21 -0.51 1.98 -0.70
C PRO A 21 -0.40 2.87 0.52
N ILE A 22 0.83 3.34 0.80
CA ILE A 22 1.14 4.34 1.82
C ILE A 22 2.06 5.40 1.22
N GLY A 23 2.24 6.52 1.91
CA GLY A 23 3.10 7.59 1.45
C GLY A 23 2.37 8.67 0.64
N ALA A 24 3.17 9.57 0.13
CA ALA A 24 2.79 10.64 -0.77
C ALA A 24 3.89 10.84 -1.82
N ASP A 25 3.70 11.73 -2.78
CA ASP A 25 4.78 12.17 -3.66
C ASP A 25 5.96 12.68 -2.81
N PRO A 26 7.19 12.15 -2.98
CA PRO A 26 8.35 12.63 -2.22
C PRO A 26 8.63 14.12 -2.37
N LYS A 27 8.09 14.77 -3.41
CA LYS A 27 8.15 16.23 -3.62
C LYS A 27 6.89 16.96 -3.10
N MET A 28 6.01 16.26 -2.41
CA MET A 28 4.79 16.82 -1.80
C MET A 28 3.85 17.55 -2.78
N ARG A 29 3.84 17.17 -4.07
CA ARG A 29 2.93 17.75 -5.07
C ARG A 29 1.55 17.13 -5.02
N THR A 30 1.42 15.90 -4.51
CA THR A 30 0.17 15.16 -4.35
C THR A 30 0.29 14.08 -3.29
N GLY A 31 -0.84 13.67 -2.74
CA GLY A 31 -0.94 12.60 -1.76
C GLY A 31 -2.40 12.25 -1.45
N LEU A 32 -2.65 11.61 -0.33
CA LEU A 32 -3.98 11.19 0.06
C LEU A 32 -4.90 12.39 0.37
N GLN A 33 -5.96 12.57 -0.41
CA GLN A 33 -6.89 13.69 -0.26
C GLN A 33 -7.89 13.52 0.89
N LEU A 34 -8.20 12.28 1.28
CA LEU A 34 -9.12 11.99 2.37
C LEU A 34 -8.57 12.48 3.72
N ARG A 35 -9.35 13.34 4.41
CA ARG A 35 -8.98 13.86 5.74
C ARG A 35 -9.07 12.80 6.84
N ARG A 36 -9.99 11.85 6.72
CA ARG A 36 -10.21 10.77 7.70
C ARG A 36 -10.21 9.41 7.00
N PRO A 37 -9.03 8.91 6.62
CA PRO A 37 -8.93 7.62 5.95
C PRO A 37 -9.25 6.48 6.92
N SER A 38 -9.79 5.38 6.36
CA SER A 38 -10.19 4.20 7.14
C SER A 38 -9.09 3.13 7.26
N HIS A 39 -7.99 3.27 6.51
CA HIS A 39 -6.88 2.31 6.57
C HIS A 39 -5.98 2.52 7.79
N ALA A 40 -5.22 1.50 8.17
CA ALA A 40 -4.45 1.46 9.42
C ALA A 40 -3.54 2.69 9.62
N LEU A 41 -2.68 3.05 8.64
CA LEU A 41 -1.80 4.21 8.74
C LEU A 41 -2.59 5.52 8.93
N GLY A 42 -3.69 5.69 8.19
CA GLY A 42 -4.53 6.88 8.36
C GLY A 42 -5.17 6.97 9.74
N LYS A 43 -5.51 5.82 10.35
CA LYS A 43 -6.01 5.76 11.73
C LYS A 43 -4.92 6.02 12.76
N MET A 44 -3.66 5.65 12.49
CA MET A 44 -2.52 5.99 13.35
C MET A 44 -2.25 7.51 13.33
N ILE A 45 -2.28 8.13 12.14
CA ILE A 45 -2.14 9.59 12.00
C ILE A 45 -3.28 10.29 12.74
N GLN A 46 -4.52 9.85 12.57
CA GLN A 46 -5.66 10.41 13.29
C GLN A 46 -5.51 10.26 14.82
N ALA A 47 -5.07 9.10 15.31
CA ALA A 47 -4.85 8.86 16.73
C ALA A 47 -3.78 9.80 17.31
N GLN A 48 -2.70 10.04 16.56
CA GLN A 48 -1.66 11.01 16.91
C GLN A 48 -2.22 12.45 16.98
N GLU A 49 -2.97 12.88 15.95
CA GLU A 49 -3.58 14.22 15.90
C GLU A 49 -4.58 14.46 17.05
N GLU A 50 -5.33 13.42 17.43
CA GLU A 50 -6.36 13.48 18.48
C GLU A 50 -5.79 13.21 19.89
N GLY A 51 -4.52 12.80 20.01
CA GLY A 51 -3.89 12.46 21.30
C GLY A 51 -4.50 11.23 21.97
N VAL A 52 -5.03 10.27 21.21
CA VAL A 52 -5.68 9.06 21.70
C VAL A 52 -4.90 7.80 21.28
N PRO A 53 -5.06 6.66 21.99
CA PRO A 53 -4.41 5.42 21.57
C PRO A 53 -4.99 4.89 20.27
N PHE A 54 -4.13 4.27 19.45
CA PHE A 54 -4.53 3.56 18.23
C PHE A 54 -5.25 2.25 18.58
N GLN A 55 -6.32 1.92 17.88
CA GLN A 55 -7.06 0.68 18.06
C GLN A 55 -6.54 -0.42 17.14
N ILE A 56 -5.94 -1.46 17.71
CA ILE A 56 -5.58 -2.69 16.99
C ILE A 56 -6.81 -3.59 16.94
N THR A 57 -7.40 -3.71 15.76
CA THR A 57 -8.63 -4.48 15.52
C THR A 57 -8.29 -5.95 15.26
N GLY A 58 -8.61 -6.82 16.21
CA GLY A 58 -8.30 -8.26 16.16
C GLY A 58 -6.84 -8.57 16.46
N THR A 59 -6.65 -9.43 17.47
CA THR A 59 -5.33 -9.87 17.96
C THR A 59 -5.25 -11.39 18.05
N ASP A 60 -6.20 -12.08 17.43
CA ASP A 60 -6.38 -13.53 17.42
C ASP A 60 -6.20 -14.16 16.02
N TYR A 61 -5.57 -13.44 15.08
CA TYR A 61 -5.27 -13.97 13.77
C TYR A 61 -4.09 -14.94 13.78
N PRO A 62 -4.04 -15.93 12.86
CA PRO A 62 -2.91 -16.86 12.73
C PRO A 62 -1.70 -16.17 12.06
N THR A 63 -1.24 -15.06 12.62
CA THR A 63 -0.06 -14.29 12.23
C THR A 63 0.99 -14.37 13.34
N ARG A 64 2.21 -13.87 13.09
CA ARG A 64 3.31 -13.99 14.05
C ARG A 64 3.11 -13.24 15.38
N ASP A 65 2.20 -12.26 15.41
CA ASP A 65 1.90 -11.46 16.61
C ASP A 65 0.39 -11.35 16.90
N GLY A 66 -0.42 -12.12 16.18
CA GLY A 66 -1.87 -12.15 16.34
C GLY A 66 -2.61 -11.02 15.61
N SER A 67 -1.95 -9.94 15.22
CA SER A 67 -2.59 -8.84 14.51
C SER A 67 -2.67 -9.08 12.99
N GLY A 68 -3.52 -8.34 12.29
CA GLY A 68 -3.67 -8.47 10.84
C GLY A 68 -2.37 -8.17 10.09
N ILE A 69 -2.13 -8.84 8.95
CA ILE A 69 -0.93 -8.69 8.13
C ILE A 69 -1.27 -8.14 6.75
N ARG A 70 -0.48 -7.21 6.25
CA ARG A 70 -0.65 -6.57 4.94
C ARG A 70 0.68 -6.34 4.26
N ASP A 71 0.66 -6.10 2.96
CA ASP A 71 1.81 -5.63 2.18
C ASP A 71 1.65 -4.11 1.98
N TYR A 72 2.44 -3.33 2.71
CA TYR A 72 2.44 -1.88 2.60
C TYR A 72 3.49 -1.44 1.58
N ILE A 73 3.05 -0.78 0.53
CA ILE A 73 3.90 -0.34 -0.57
C ILE A 73 3.82 1.18 -0.73
N HIS A 74 4.95 1.81 -0.98
CA HIS A 74 4.98 3.25 -1.21
C HIS A 74 4.25 3.62 -2.51
N VAL A 75 3.41 4.65 -2.47
CA VAL A 75 2.61 5.08 -3.64
C VAL A 75 3.49 5.51 -4.81
N TRP A 76 4.69 6.05 -4.56
CA TRP A 76 5.64 6.42 -5.60
C TRP A 76 6.26 5.21 -6.31
N ASP A 77 6.52 4.13 -5.57
CA ASP A 77 6.95 2.85 -6.14
C ASP A 77 5.87 2.26 -7.03
N LEU A 78 4.59 2.37 -6.63
CA LEU A 78 3.47 1.97 -7.48
C LEU A 78 3.42 2.78 -8.78
N ALA A 79 3.60 4.10 -8.70
CA ALA A 79 3.65 4.96 -9.88
C ALA A 79 4.79 4.54 -10.82
N ALA A 80 5.98 4.28 -10.28
CA ALA A 80 7.13 3.78 -11.04
C ALA A 80 6.84 2.42 -11.68
N ALA A 81 6.17 1.51 -10.97
CA ALA A 81 5.75 0.21 -11.52
C ALA A 81 4.78 0.35 -12.70
N HIS A 82 3.87 1.33 -12.66
CA HIS A 82 2.96 1.61 -13.79
C HIS A 82 3.72 2.13 -15.01
N VAL A 83 4.70 2.98 -14.83
CA VAL A 83 5.57 3.45 -15.91
C VAL A 83 6.38 2.29 -16.50
N ALA A 84 6.98 1.44 -15.65
CA ALA A 84 7.70 0.26 -16.09
C ALA A 84 6.78 -0.72 -16.86
N ALA A 85 5.56 -0.93 -16.37
CA ALA A 85 4.55 -1.75 -17.04
C ALA A 85 4.16 -1.20 -18.41
N LEU A 86 4.10 0.12 -18.57
CA LEU A 86 3.84 0.76 -19.87
C LEU A 86 5.02 0.56 -20.84
N HIS A 87 6.25 0.69 -20.38
CA HIS A 87 7.44 0.44 -21.20
C HIS A 87 7.51 -1.01 -21.68
N GLU A 88 7.17 -1.98 -20.83
CA GLU A 88 7.21 -3.40 -21.15
C GLU A 88 5.91 -3.93 -21.80
N PHE A 89 4.91 -3.09 -22.00
CA PHE A 89 3.57 -3.50 -22.41
C PHE A 89 3.56 -4.35 -23.69
N ASP A 90 4.26 -3.88 -24.73
CA ASP A 90 4.30 -4.57 -26.03
C ASP A 90 5.10 -5.88 -25.98
N THR A 91 6.17 -5.91 -25.19
CA THR A 91 6.98 -7.12 -24.95
C THR A 91 6.17 -8.18 -24.22
N LEU A 92 5.50 -7.77 -23.14
CA LEU A 92 4.71 -8.66 -22.28
C LEU A 92 3.46 -9.22 -22.93
N LEU A 93 2.89 -8.49 -23.88
CA LEU A 93 1.65 -8.83 -24.57
C LEU A 93 1.88 -9.01 -26.07
N SER A 94 2.94 -9.74 -26.42
CA SER A 94 3.31 -10.06 -27.80
C SER A 94 2.78 -11.43 -28.24
N GLY A 95 2.71 -11.63 -29.55
CA GLY A 95 2.27 -12.89 -30.16
C GLY A 95 0.82 -13.23 -29.78
N SER A 96 0.60 -14.44 -29.27
CA SER A 96 -0.72 -14.90 -28.83
C SER A 96 -1.09 -14.47 -27.39
N THR A 97 -0.20 -13.77 -26.69
CA THR A 97 -0.44 -13.33 -25.31
C THR A 97 -1.22 -12.02 -25.33
N THR A 98 -2.52 -12.07 -25.08
CA THR A 98 -3.40 -10.89 -25.03
C THR A 98 -3.71 -10.39 -23.63
N SER A 99 -3.40 -11.19 -22.59
CA SER A 99 -3.68 -10.82 -21.20
C SER A 99 -2.60 -11.31 -20.24
N ARG A 100 -2.23 -10.48 -19.28
CA ARG A 100 -1.29 -10.83 -18.21
C ARG A 100 -1.66 -10.15 -16.89
N VAL A 101 -1.31 -10.82 -15.78
CA VAL A 101 -1.51 -10.27 -14.40
C VAL A 101 -0.17 -10.23 -13.70
N ILE A 102 0.15 -9.10 -13.07
CA ILE A 102 1.35 -8.90 -12.26
C ILE A 102 0.92 -8.33 -10.91
N ASN A 103 1.35 -8.98 -9.82
CA ASN A 103 1.15 -8.44 -8.48
C ASN A 103 2.31 -7.49 -8.15
N LEU A 104 1.98 -6.33 -7.58
CA LEU A 104 2.92 -5.31 -7.14
C LEU A 104 2.87 -5.21 -5.60
N GLY A 105 4.00 -5.39 -4.96
CA GLY A 105 4.14 -5.30 -3.52
C GLY A 105 5.61 -5.36 -3.12
N THR A 106 5.89 -5.25 -1.83
CA THR A 106 7.24 -5.34 -1.28
C THR A 106 7.72 -6.78 -1.15
N GLY A 107 6.78 -7.73 -1.14
CA GLY A 107 7.07 -9.14 -0.85
C GLY A 107 7.22 -9.43 0.64
N THR A 108 7.11 -8.42 1.48
CA THR A 108 7.21 -8.53 2.94
C THR A 108 5.86 -8.24 3.58
N GLY A 109 5.32 -9.21 4.27
CA GLY A 109 4.11 -8.99 5.06
C GLY A 109 4.45 -8.25 6.35
N THR A 110 3.79 -7.13 6.59
CA THR A 110 3.92 -6.32 7.81
C THR A 110 2.65 -6.43 8.61
N THR A 111 2.76 -6.77 9.89
CA THR A 111 1.61 -6.83 10.80
C THR A 111 1.20 -5.41 11.22
N VAL A 112 -0.01 -5.29 11.79
CA VAL A 112 -0.48 -3.99 12.30
C VAL A 112 0.37 -3.51 13.47
N ARG A 113 0.88 -4.43 14.32
CA ARG A 113 1.80 -4.07 15.41
C ARG A 113 3.13 -3.57 14.87
N GLU A 114 3.71 -4.26 13.90
CA GLU A 114 4.96 -3.83 13.26
C GLU A 114 4.81 -2.49 12.52
N LEU A 115 3.64 -2.24 11.92
CA LEU A 115 3.34 -0.93 11.33
C LEU A 115 3.28 0.16 12.40
N LEU A 116 2.70 -0.12 13.57
CA LEU A 116 2.65 0.81 14.71
C LEU A 116 4.05 1.07 15.26
N ASP A 117 4.89 0.04 15.38
CA ASP A 117 6.28 0.20 15.81
C ASP A 117 7.07 1.06 14.83
N ALA A 118 6.89 0.83 13.52
CA ALA A 118 7.47 1.67 12.48
C ALA A 118 6.94 3.12 12.53
N PHE A 119 5.65 3.30 12.78
CA PHE A 119 5.04 4.63 12.96
C PHE A 119 5.66 5.35 14.16
N ASN A 120 5.75 4.69 15.30
CA ASN A 120 6.33 5.25 16.52
C ASN A 120 7.83 5.55 16.41
N SER A 121 8.54 4.89 15.48
CA SER A 121 9.95 5.20 15.22
C SER A 121 10.17 6.47 14.37
N VAL A 122 9.11 6.98 13.73
CA VAL A 122 9.16 8.15 12.83
C VAL A 122 8.67 9.43 13.52
N ILE A 123 7.89 9.31 14.58
CA ILE A 123 7.28 10.44 15.30
C ILE A 123 8.01 10.72 16.62
N ASP A 124 8.00 11.98 17.04
CA ASP A 124 8.68 12.42 18.29
C ASP A 124 7.99 11.86 19.56
N THR A 125 6.67 11.80 19.56
CA THR A 125 5.88 11.32 20.69
C THR A 125 5.10 10.07 20.30
N PRO A 126 5.57 8.88 20.72
CA PRO A 126 4.92 7.62 20.40
C PRO A 126 3.46 7.57 20.86
N ILE A 127 2.58 7.02 20.05
CA ILE A 127 1.19 6.75 20.41
C ILE A 127 1.06 5.37 21.06
N GLY A 128 0.20 5.27 22.08
CA GLY A 128 -0.19 4.00 22.67
C GLY A 128 -1.13 3.19 21.76
N ALA A 129 -1.38 1.95 22.14
CA ALA A 129 -2.37 1.11 21.48
C ALA A 129 -3.31 0.45 22.47
N ILE A 130 -4.54 0.21 22.05
CA ILE A 130 -5.51 -0.65 22.73
C ILE A 130 -5.99 -1.73 21.79
N GLU A 131 -6.21 -2.92 22.32
CA GLU A 131 -6.73 -4.04 21.56
C GLU A 131 -8.25 -4.02 21.59
N VAL A 132 -8.86 -4.21 20.41
CA VAL A 132 -10.31 -4.31 20.27
C VAL A 132 -10.68 -5.55 19.46
N GLU A 133 -11.91 -6.02 19.61
CA GLU A 133 -12.38 -7.16 18.87
C GLU A 133 -12.29 -6.94 17.35
N ARG A 134 -12.04 -8.04 16.61
CA ARG A 134 -12.05 -8.01 15.15
C ARG A 134 -13.43 -7.68 14.60
N ARG A 135 -13.46 -6.98 13.48
CA ARG A 135 -14.69 -6.68 12.77
C ARG A 135 -15.24 -7.95 12.13
N PRO A 136 -16.57 -8.14 12.08
CA PRO A 136 -17.17 -9.24 11.34
C PRO A 136 -16.72 -9.24 9.87
N GLY A 137 -16.22 -10.38 9.39
CA GLY A 137 -15.72 -10.53 8.02
C GLY A 137 -14.27 -10.13 7.79
N ASP A 138 -13.58 -9.59 8.80
CA ASP A 138 -12.14 -9.31 8.67
C ASP A 138 -11.35 -10.62 8.57
N VAL A 139 -10.33 -10.61 7.70
CA VAL A 139 -9.40 -11.72 7.48
C VAL A 139 -8.01 -11.34 7.98
N ALA A 140 -7.20 -12.36 8.30
CA ALA A 140 -5.82 -12.18 8.74
C ALA A 140 -5.03 -11.27 7.79
N GLY A 141 -5.26 -11.40 6.49
CA GLY A 141 -4.66 -10.58 5.45
C GLY A 141 -3.84 -11.37 4.45
N ALA A 142 -3.10 -10.64 3.64
CA ALA A 142 -2.23 -11.20 2.64
C ALA A 142 -1.10 -10.24 2.27
N TYR A 143 -0.04 -10.80 1.74
CA TYR A 143 1.06 -10.09 1.08
C TYR A 143 1.51 -10.88 -0.14
N THR A 144 2.24 -10.25 -1.05
CA THR A 144 2.67 -10.89 -2.29
C THR A 144 4.14 -11.29 -2.26
N ARG A 145 4.50 -12.16 -3.19
CA ARG A 145 5.90 -12.31 -3.64
C ARG A 145 6.04 -11.48 -4.91
N SER A 146 6.92 -10.48 -4.91
CA SER A 146 7.08 -9.54 -6.02
C SER A 146 8.12 -9.98 -7.06
N GLU A 147 8.67 -11.18 -6.98
CA GLU A 147 9.68 -11.71 -7.91
C GLU A 147 9.28 -11.56 -9.38
N ARG A 148 8.01 -11.82 -9.69
CA ARG A 148 7.49 -11.70 -11.05
C ARG A 148 7.49 -10.27 -11.57
N ALA A 149 7.23 -9.29 -10.71
CA ALA A 149 7.32 -7.88 -11.06
C ALA A 149 8.78 -7.48 -11.37
N GLY A 150 9.71 -7.92 -10.55
CA GLY A 150 11.14 -7.71 -10.81
C GLY A 150 11.61 -8.31 -12.13
N LEU A 151 11.20 -9.55 -12.43
CA LEU A 151 11.60 -10.25 -13.66
C LEU A 151 10.97 -9.66 -14.93
N LEU A 152 9.70 -9.24 -14.87
CA LEU A 152 8.93 -8.84 -16.04
C LEU A 152 8.92 -7.33 -16.29
N LEU A 153 9.07 -6.52 -15.26
CA LEU A 153 9.04 -5.07 -15.35
C LEU A 153 10.40 -4.44 -15.04
N HIS A 154 11.41 -5.24 -14.68
CA HIS A 154 12.70 -4.75 -14.18
C HIS A 154 12.54 -3.74 -13.04
N TRP A 155 11.52 -3.94 -12.21
CA TRP A 155 11.09 -3.03 -11.16
C TRP A 155 11.17 -3.68 -9.78
N GLN A 156 11.63 -2.90 -8.81
CA GLN A 156 11.61 -3.24 -7.39
C GLN A 156 11.19 -2.01 -6.58
N PRO A 157 10.51 -2.20 -5.43
CA PRO A 157 10.21 -1.09 -4.53
C PRO A 157 11.51 -0.51 -3.95
N ALA A 158 11.60 0.81 -3.91
CA ALA A 158 12.78 1.55 -3.45
C ALA A 158 12.58 2.19 -2.06
N TYR A 159 11.33 2.47 -1.69
CA TYR A 159 11.00 3.14 -0.43
C TYR A 159 10.67 2.14 0.67
N SER A 160 11.16 2.43 1.87
CA SER A 160 10.84 1.68 3.09
C SER A 160 9.44 2.04 3.63
N ILE A 161 8.94 1.26 4.60
CA ILE A 161 7.72 1.59 5.35
C ILE A 161 7.89 2.92 6.10
N ALA A 162 9.07 3.16 6.68
CA ALA A 162 9.37 4.41 7.38
C ALA A 162 9.30 5.63 6.45
N ASP A 163 9.82 5.53 5.22
CA ASP A 163 9.67 6.56 4.20
C ASP A 163 8.20 6.83 3.87
N GLY A 164 7.42 5.75 3.69
CA GLY A 164 5.99 5.86 3.41
C GLY A 164 5.21 6.51 4.56
N ILE A 165 5.55 6.21 5.81
CA ILE A 165 4.97 6.86 6.99
C ILE A 165 5.36 8.33 7.03
N GLY A 166 6.66 8.65 6.90
CA GLY A 166 7.17 10.02 6.93
C GLY A 166 6.51 10.90 5.86
N HIS A 167 6.44 10.42 4.61
CA HIS A 167 5.80 11.15 3.52
C HIS A 167 4.27 11.30 3.73
N SER A 168 3.60 10.30 4.34
CA SER A 168 2.18 10.42 4.70
C SER A 168 1.94 11.48 5.76
N LEU A 169 2.79 11.55 6.79
CA LEU A 169 2.72 12.56 7.85
C LEU A 169 2.99 13.96 7.31
N GLN A 170 4.04 14.11 6.52
CA GLN A 170 4.37 15.40 5.89
C GLN A 170 3.23 15.90 5.00
N TRP A 171 2.65 15.01 4.19
CA TRP A 171 1.49 15.35 3.37
C TRP A 171 0.26 15.72 4.20
N ALA A 172 -0.03 14.99 5.27
CA ALA A 172 -1.15 15.31 6.17
C ALA A 172 -1.05 16.73 6.73
N GLY A 173 0.17 17.19 7.07
CA GLY A 173 0.43 18.54 7.57
C GLY A 173 0.14 19.66 6.56
N ILE A 174 0.44 19.46 5.29
CA ILE A 174 0.29 20.50 4.24
C ILE A 174 -0.96 20.33 3.37
N ARG A 175 -1.62 19.19 3.45
CA ARG A 175 -2.76 18.82 2.56
C ARG A 175 -3.84 19.89 2.49
N ASN A 176 -4.19 20.50 3.61
CA ASN A 176 -5.29 21.48 3.64
C ASN A 176 -4.93 22.76 2.87
N GLU A 177 -3.66 23.14 2.87
CA GLU A 177 -3.16 24.29 2.09
C GLU A 177 -3.16 23.96 0.61
N MET A 178 -2.67 22.75 0.25
CA MET A 178 -2.55 22.28 -1.14
C MET A 178 -3.90 22.00 -1.84
N LEU A 179 -4.97 21.71 -1.08
CA LEU A 179 -6.30 21.41 -1.64
C LEU A 179 -7.25 22.62 -1.66
N LEU A 180 -6.79 23.79 -1.22
CA LEU A 180 -7.56 25.05 -1.26
C LEU A 180 -7.20 25.90 -2.50
N GLU A 181 -6.19 25.50 -3.27
CA GLU A 181 -5.82 26.08 -4.56
C GLU A 181 -6.48 25.28 -5.73
#